data_465a753561c65e09ae0281411a4d66d2
#
_entry.id   465a753561c65e09ae0281411a4d66d2
#
_cell.length_a   1.000
_cell.length_b   1.000
_cell.length_c   1.000
_cell.angle_alpha   90.00
_cell.angle_beta   90.00
_cell.angle_gamma   90.00
#
_symmetry.space_group_name_H-M   'P 1'
#
loop_
_entity.id
_entity.type
_entity.pdbx_description
1 polymer ?
#
loop_
_entity_poly.entity_id
_entity_poly.type
_entity_poly.pdbx_seq_one_letter_code
_entity_poly.pdbx_strand_id
1 'polypeptide(L)'
;WALATPVLALALIPLVGNRATASRAGEQLPRDFAWDILQSVEPYGILVTAGDNDTFPLWYMQEVEGVRKDVLLVNTSLGNTEWHVRQIKRRPVFPFDSTAAIPLYQGRSWPRPTYEAVGFSYEEIDRLPPIQRVPDRSVFTAGSLRASIGTQYLERADILTLHLIQQNLGKRPVYISRTTGGWADRLGFTPYMLGQGMVRRIMPQPIETAPGIVNLRSLGWVDIGRTDTLLFQVYQPESAARERPRGWPDPPSEGILSLYALLYAGYAQYLSLQATTDSTLGADSLTLAKLQQATDIAERTFQQTSAFRR
;
A
#
# COMPACT_ATOMS: atom_id res chain seq x y z
N TRP A 1 35.11 36.85 -19.41
CA TRP A 1 33.72 36.44 -19.35
C TRP A 1 33.14 36.12 -20.75
N ALA A 2 33.45 36.92 -21.80
CA ALA A 2 32.96 36.72 -23.16
C ALA A 2 33.28 35.30 -23.75
N LEU A 3 34.43 34.73 -23.40
CA LEU A 3 34.84 33.39 -23.81
C LEU A 3 34.11 32.26 -23.05
N ALA A 4 33.60 32.58 -21.85
CA ALA A 4 32.80 31.59 -21.06
C ALA A 4 31.34 31.54 -21.50
N THR A 5 30.80 32.53 -22.16
CA THR A 5 29.41 32.63 -22.58
C THR A 5 28.96 31.44 -23.45
N PRO A 6 29.73 31.01 -24.49
CA PRO A 6 29.35 29.83 -25.28
C PRO A 6 29.28 28.54 -24.46
N VAL A 7 30.19 28.37 -23.48
CA VAL A 7 30.23 27.22 -22.59
C VAL A 7 29.01 27.23 -21.67
N LEU A 8 28.64 28.38 -21.12
CA LEU A 8 27.43 28.52 -20.32
C LEU A 8 26.15 28.26 -21.14
N ALA A 9 26.16 28.71 -22.42
CA ALA A 9 25.04 28.43 -23.32
C ALA A 9 24.83 26.91 -23.57
N LEU A 10 25.89 26.11 -23.55
CA LEU A 10 25.75 24.62 -23.63
C LEU A 10 24.95 24.03 -22.47
N ALA A 11 24.98 24.65 -21.30
CA ALA A 11 24.17 24.18 -20.15
C ALA A 11 22.67 24.37 -20.37
N LEU A 12 22.23 25.20 -21.31
CA LEU A 12 20.82 25.37 -21.68
C LEU A 12 20.27 24.16 -22.48
N ILE A 13 21.15 23.42 -23.18
CA ILE A 13 20.76 22.28 -23.99
C ILE A 13 20.04 21.21 -23.15
N PRO A 14 20.63 20.67 -22.05
CA PRO A 14 19.95 19.71 -21.21
C PRO A 14 18.75 20.33 -20.46
N LEU A 15 18.79 21.60 -20.11
CA LEU A 15 17.68 22.29 -19.49
C LEU A 15 16.44 22.30 -20.40
N VAL A 16 16.61 22.67 -21.67
CA VAL A 16 15.50 22.68 -22.65
C VAL A 16 15.11 21.27 -23.04
N GLY A 17 16.08 20.40 -23.34
CA GLY A 17 15.84 19.03 -23.79
C GLY A 17 15.14 18.16 -22.74
N ASN A 18 15.48 18.34 -21.46
CA ASN A 18 14.90 17.52 -20.37
C ASN A 18 13.71 18.18 -19.67
N ARG A 19 13.34 19.41 -20.05
CA ARG A 19 12.27 20.15 -19.36
C ARG A 19 10.97 19.34 -19.24
N ALA A 20 10.53 18.70 -20.30
CA ALA A 20 9.27 17.95 -20.34
C ALA A 20 9.31 16.70 -19.44
N THR A 21 10.44 15.99 -19.42
CA THR A 21 10.62 14.77 -18.64
C THR A 21 10.96 15.04 -17.17
N ALA A 22 11.65 16.15 -16.88
CA ALA A 22 12.03 16.53 -15.52
C ALA A 22 10.92 17.30 -14.78
N SER A 23 10.01 17.96 -15.51
CA SER A 23 8.92 18.72 -14.88
C SER A 23 7.96 17.83 -14.11
N ARG A 24 7.68 18.22 -12.88
CA ARG A 24 6.64 17.62 -12.01
C ARG A 24 5.50 18.61 -11.73
N ALA A 25 5.42 19.70 -12.50
CA ALA A 25 4.36 20.70 -12.34
C ALA A 25 2.98 20.08 -12.58
N GLY A 26 2.08 20.20 -11.61
CA GLY A 26 0.72 19.64 -11.67
C GLY A 26 0.66 18.11 -11.54
N GLU A 27 1.76 17.45 -11.11
CA GLU A 27 1.76 16.02 -10.87
C GLU A 27 1.07 15.70 -9.53
N GLN A 28 0.02 14.89 -9.57
CA GLN A 28 -0.78 14.50 -8.41
C GLN A 28 -0.60 13.02 -8.02
N LEU A 29 0.09 12.22 -8.84
CA LEU A 29 0.22 10.78 -8.62
C LEU A 29 0.65 10.39 -7.19
N PRO A 30 1.68 11.00 -6.58
CA PRO A 30 2.08 10.61 -5.22
C PRO A 30 1.01 10.94 -4.18
N ARG A 31 0.30 12.06 -4.35
CA ARG A 31 -0.77 12.50 -3.46
C ARG A 31 -1.98 11.57 -3.53
N ASP A 32 -2.47 11.28 -4.74
CA ASP A 32 -3.65 10.44 -4.96
C ASP A 32 -3.35 8.99 -4.55
N PHE A 33 -2.16 8.50 -4.84
CA PHE A 33 -1.69 7.20 -4.37
C PHE A 33 -1.68 7.08 -2.83
N ALA A 34 -1.17 8.10 -2.15
CA ALA A 34 -1.17 8.11 -0.69
C ALA A 34 -2.59 8.21 -0.11
N TRP A 35 -3.47 8.99 -0.75
CA TRP A 35 -4.89 9.03 -0.41
C TRP A 35 -5.50 7.62 -0.52
N ASP A 36 -5.34 6.97 -1.67
CA ASP A 36 -5.93 5.66 -1.96
C ASP A 36 -5.48 4.59 -0.97
N ILE A 37 -4.18 4.58 -0.62
CA ILE A 37 -3.65 3.65 0.40
C ILE A 37 -4.23 3.97 1.78
N LEU A 38 -4.21 5.23 2.21
CA LEU A 38 -4.72 5.61 3.54
C LEU A 38 -6.21 5.29 3.69
N GLN A 39 -7.01 5.52 2.64
CA GLN A 39 -8.43 5.19 2.67
C GLN A 39 -8.71 3.68 2.62
N SER A 40 -7.75 2.87 2.22
CA SER A 40 -7.86 1.41 2.27
C SER A 40 -7.78 0.84 3.69
N VAL A 41 -7.19 1.60 4.63
CA VAL A 41 -6.94 1.19 6.01
C VAL A 41 -8.10 1.60 6.91
N GLU A 42 -8.64 0.67 7.71
CA GLU A 42 -9.67 0.98 8.72
C GLU A 42 -9.16 2.00 9.75
N PRO A 43 -10.08 2.77 10.36
CA PRO A 43 -9.72 3.69 11.43
C PRO A 43 -8.83 3.04 12.50
N TYR A 44 -7.80 3.80 12.90
CA TYR A 44 -6.77 3.36 13.85
C TYR A 44 -5.92 2.16 13.40
N GLY A 45 -5.98 1.74 12.13
CA GLY A 45 -5.15 0.66 11.60
C GLY A 45 -3.66 0.94 11.70
N ILE A 46 -2.86 -0.12 11.66
CA ILE A 46 -1.41 -0.08 11.53
C ILE A 46 -1.09 -0.47 10.09
N LEU A 47 -0.35 0.36 9.38
CA LEU A 47 0.03 0.12 7.99
C LEU A 47 1.55 -0.04 7.88
N VAL A 48 1.98 -1.22 7.49
CA VAL A 48 3.39 -1.53 7.18
C VAL A 48 3.66 -1.20 5.72
N THR A 49 4.66 -0.38 5.47
CA THR A 49 5.10 0.13 4.16
C THR A 49 6.55 -0.26 3.89
N ALA A 50 7.01 -0.10 2.64
CA ALA A 50 8.39 -0.40 2.26
C ALA A 50 9.04 0.76 1.52
N GLY A 51 10.11 1.30 2.08
CA GLY A 51 10.92 2.32 1.40
C GLY A 51 10.28 3.71 1.35
N ASP A 52 10.82 4.54 0.47
CA ASP A 52 10.52 5.98 0.42
C ASP A 52 9.29 6.28 -0.45
N ASN A 53 9.10 5.48 -1.48
CA ASN A 53 8.12 5.76 -2.55
C ASN A 53 6.67 5.74 -2.10
N ASP A 54 6.35 4.92 -1.11
CA ASP A 54 5.04 4.88 -0.49
C ASP A 54 5.00 5.72 0.80
N THR A 55 6.06 5.67 1.61
CA THR A 55 6.05 6.26 2.95
C THR A 55 6.07 7.79 2.93
N PHE A 56 6.87 8.42 2.07
CA PHE A 56 6.95 9.89 2.04
C PHE A 56 5.65 10.54 1.54
N PRO A 57 4.99 10.06 0.48
CA PRO A 57 3.66 10.54 0.14
C PRO A 57 2.62 10.36 1.27
N LEU A 58 2.67 9.23 2.00
CA LEU A 58 1.79 8.99 3.15
C LEU A 58 2.05 9.97 4.29
N TRP A 59 3.32 10.26 4.61
CA TRP A 59 3.66 11.29 5.59
C TRP A 59 3.24 12.69 5.16
N TYR A 60 3.41 13.03 3.87
CA TYR A 60 2.89 14.29 3.34
C TYR A 60 1.37 14.41 3.57
N MET A 61 0.61 13.38 3.23
CA MET A 61 -0.83 13.38 3.45
C MET A 61 -1.20 13.53 4.93
N GLN A 62 -0.47 12.85 5.83
CA GLN A 62 -0.76 12.93 7.26
C GLN A 62 -0.32 14.26 7.89
N GLU A 63 0.90 14.73 7.60
CA GLU A 63 1.47 15.84 8.34
C GLU A 63 1.21 17.21 7.68
N VAL A 64 1.00 17.25 6.36
CA VAL A 64 0.72 18.49 5.63
C VAL A 64 -0.77 18.66 5.36
N GLU A 65 -1.44 17.62 4.84
CA GLU A 65 -2.87 17.69 4.51
C GLU A 65 -3.79 17.26 5.67
N GLY A 66 -3.25 16.71 6.75
CA GLY A 66 -4.02 16.31 7.93
C GLY A 66 -4.87 15.04 7.74
N VAL A 67 -4.68 14.32 6.64
CA VAL A 67 -5.50 13.17 6.24
C VAL A 67 -5.08 11.91 6.98
N ARG A 68 -6.05 11.22 7.63
CA ARG A 68 -5.87 9.91 8.26
C ARG A 68 -4.67 9.81 9.21
N LYS A 69 -4.46 10.84 10.05
CA LYS A 69 -3.43 10.83 11.11
C LYS A 69 -3.64 9.72 12.14
N ASP A 70 -4.84 9.18 12.21
CA ASP A 70 -5.23 8.03 13.03
C ASP A 70 -4.51 6.72 12.65
N VAL A 71 -4.08 6.59 11.39
CA VAL A 71 -3.33 5.42 10.90
C VAL A 71 -1.88 5.49 11.33
N LEU A 72 -1.38 4.42 11.96
CA LEU A 72 0.03 4.30 12.32
C LEU A 72 0.82 3.75 11.14
N LEU A 73 1.78 4.53 10.63
CA LEU A 73 2.68 4.12 9.55
C LEU A 73 3.96 3.49 10.11
N VAL A 74 4.35 2.35 9.56
CA VAL A 74 5.55 1.59 9.94
C VAL A 74 6.33 1.26 8.68
N ASN A 75 7.45 1.97 8.47
CA ASN A 75 8.30 1.73 7.31
C ASN A 75 9.31 0.61 7.61
N THR A 76 9.38 -0.44 6.76
CA THR A 76 10.27 -1.58 6.97
C THR A 76 11.75 -1.23 6.80
N SER A 77 12.10 -0.27 5.97
CA SER A 77 13.50 0.17 5.82
C SER A 77 13.96 0.95 7.05
N LEU A 78 13.17 1.94 7.49
CA LEU A 78 13.44 2.75 8.67
C LEU A 78 13.28 1.97 9.98
N GLY A 79 12.46 0.93 10.00
CA GLY A 79 12.28 -0.01 11.12
C GLY A 79 13.58 -0.69 11.56
N ASN A 80 14.60 -0.68 10.69
CA ASN A 80 15.96 -1.14 11.03
C ASN A 80 16.74 -0.12 11.88
N THR A 81 16.22 1.07 12.12
CA THR A 81 16.82 2.13 12.92
C THR A 81 16.11 2.29 14.27
N GLU A 82 16.87 2.47 15.34
CA GLU A 82 16.33 2.66 16.70
C GLU A 82 15.46 3.91 16.82
N TRP A 83 15.89 5.00 16.17
CA TRP A 83 15.16 6.26 16.23
C TRP A 83 13.75 6.12 15.66
N HIS A 84 13.56 5.33 14.59
CA HIS A 84 12.24 5.14 13.99
C HIS A 84 11.33 4.28 14.89
N VAL A 85 11.86 3.20 15.49
CA VAL A 85 11.12 2.39 16.47
C VAL A 85 10.68 3.25 17.66
N ARG A 86 11.57 4.11 18.18
CA ARG A 86 11.25 5.08 19.24
C ARG A 86 10.21 6.10 18.79
N GLN A 87 10.28 6.56 17.54
CA GLN A 87 9.28 7.46 16.97
C GLN A 87 7.90 6.81 16.90
N ILE A 88 7.80 5.57 16.43
CA ILE A 88 6.54 4.82 16.39
C ILE A 88 5.97 4.64 17.79
N LYS A 89 6.81 4.25 18.77
CA LYS A 89 6.39 4.05 20.17
C LYS A 89 5.80 5.32 20.78
N ARG A 90 6.45 6.47 20.61
CA ARG A 90 6.00 7.75 21.20
C ARG A 90 4.90 8.45 20.41
N ARG A 91 4.57 7.98 19.16
CA ARG A 91 3.54 8.62 18.36
C ARG A 91 2.17 8.51 19.06
N PRO A 92 1.49 9.63 19.32
CA PRO A 92 0.16 9.59 19.91
C PRO A 92 -0.84 8.97 18.95
N VAL A 93 -1.84 8.31 19.46
CA VAL A 93 -2.99 7.88 18.68
C VAL A 93 -3.85 9.10 18.39
N PHE A 94 -3.79 9.65 17.18
CA PHE A 94 -4.63 10.77 16.78
C PHE A 94 -6.09 10.33 16.64
N PRO A 95 -7.08 11.20 16.91
CA PRO A 95 -8.48 10.87 16.70
C PRO A 95 -8.76 10.67 15.20
N PHE A 96 -9.61 9.69 14.90
CA PHE A 96 -10.16 9.53 13.56
C PHE A 96 -11.21 10.63 13.31
N ASP A 97 -11.09 11.32 12.18
CA ASP A 97 -12.07 12.31 11.76
C ASP A 97 -13.23 11.61 11.05
N SER A 98 -14.34 11.42 11.77
CA SER A 98 -15.55 10.80 11.21
C SER A 98 -16.31 11.72 10.25
N THR A 99 -16.06 13.03 10.26
CA THR A 99 -16.73 13.99 9.36
C THR A 99 -16.20 13.92 7.93
N ALA A 100 -14.90 13.58 7.80
CA ALA A 100 -14.23 13.36 6.52
C ALA A 100 -14.17 11.87 6.12
N ALA A 101 -14.97 11.02 6.78
CA ALA A 101 -14.93 9.58 6.56
C ALA A 101 -15.53 9.21 5.20
N ILE A 102 -14.87 8.29 4.50
CA ILE A 102 -15.43 7.65 3.30
C ILE A 102 -16.63 6.75 3.65
N PRO A 103 -17.50 6.38 2.68
CA PRO A 103 -18.70 5.58 2.94
C PRO A 103 -18.44 4.29 3.73
N LEU A 104 -17.29 3.64 3.51
CA LEU A 104 -16.90 2.41 4.21
C LEU A 104 -16.78 2.56 5.73
N TYR A 105 -16.53 3.79 6.22
CA TYR A 105 -16.27 4.06 7.65
C TYR A 105 -17.35 4.90 8.31
N GLN A 106 -18.34 5.36 7.54
CA GLN A 106 -19.48 6.10 8.07
C GLN A 106 -20.45 5.20 8.83
N GLY A 107 -21.24 5.80 9.73
CA GLY A 107 -22.30 5.10 10.47
C GLY A 107 -21.83 4.07 11.48
N ARG A 108 -20.52 4.01 11.77
CA ARG A 108 -19.92 3.09 12.77
C ARG A 108 -19.17 3.88 13.82
N SER A 109 -19.18 3.37 15.06
CA SER A 109 -18.30 3.86 16.10
C SER A 109 -16.94 3.19 15.99
N TRP A 110 -15.88 3.99 16.02
CA TRP A 110 -14.50 3.54 15.97
C TRP A 110 -13.81 3.93 17.28
N PRO A 111 -13.76 3.04 18.28
CA PRO A 111 -13.17 3.36 19.57
C PRO A 111 -11.67 3.62 19.44
N ARG A 112 -11.23 4.77 19.95
CA ARG A 112 -9.81 5.14 19.94
C ARG A 112 -9.02 4.21 20.86
N PRO A 113 -7.93 3.56 20.36
CA PRO A 113 -7.06 2.74 21.20
C PRO A 113 -6.44 3.55 22.33
N THR A 114 -6.45 2.99 23.54
CA THR A 114 -5.88 3.61 24.76
C THR A 114 -4.53 3.02 25.15
N TYR A 115 -3.99 2.12 24.33
CA TYR A 115 -2.70 1.44 24.57
C TYR A 115 -1.69 1.72 23.45
N GLU A 116 -0.42 1.59 23.77
CA GLU A 116 0.68 1.74 22.81
C GLU A 116 0.71 0.57 21.83
N ALA A 117 0.89 0.86 20.51
CA ALA A 117 1.00 -0.18 19.51
C ALA A 117 2.31 -1.00 19.65
N VAL A 118 3.38 -0.38 20.17
CA VAL A 118 4.67 -1.00 20.44
C VAL A 118 4.83 -1.18 21.93
N GLY A 119 4.79 -2.43 22.41
CA GLY A 119 4.91 -2.79 23.83
C GLY A 119 6.35 -2.80 24.36
N PHE A 120 7.37 -2.69 23.50
CA PHE A 120 8.77 -2.63 23.95
C PHE A 120 9.00 -1.40 24.83
N SER A 121 9.74 -1.57 25.93
CA SER A 121 10.34 -0.44 26.66
C SER A 121 11.45 0.23 25.83
N TYR A 122 11.90 1.41 26.22
CA TYR A 122 13.00 2.08 25.52
C TYR A 122 14.31 1.31 25.62
N GLU A 123 14.56 0.65 26.76
CA GLU A 123 15.72 -0.22 26.96
C GLU A 123 15.66 -1.48 26.07
N GLU A 124 14.48 -2.04 25.89
CA GLU A 124 14.31 -3.17 24.96
C GLU A 124 14.53 -2.74 23.50
N ILE A 125 14.07 -1.55 23.10
CA ILE A 125 14.34 -1.01 21.77
C ILE A 125 15.84 -0.87 21.52
N ASP A 126 16.61 -0.37 22.49
CA ASP A 126 18.06 -0.20 22.38
C ASP A 126 18.81 -1.55 22.28
N ARG A 127 18.21 -2.61 22.82
CA ARG A 127 18.78 -3.97 22.77
C ARG A 127 18.32 -4.78 21.58
N LEU A 128 17.36 -4.27 20.77
CA LEU A 128 16.92 -4.99 19.57
C LEU A 128 18.11 -5.19 18.62
N PRO A 129 18.44 -6.44 18.29
CA PRO A 129 19.56 -6.70 17.40
C PRO A 129 19.24 -6.19 15.98
N PRO A 130 20.26 -5.71 15.23
CA PRO A 130 20.06 -5.34 13.84
C PRO A 130 19.66 -6.54 12.96
N ILE A 131 20.20 -7.71 13.30
CA ILE A 131 19.89 -9.00 12.65
C ILE A 131 19.86 -10.09 13.73
N GLN A 132 18.84 -10.94 13.65
CA GLN A 132 18.67 -12.10 14.51
C GLN A 132 18.58 -13.38 13.68
N ARG A 133 19.37 -14.39 14.01
CA ARG A 133 19.25 -15.71 13.40
C ARG A 133 17.97 -16.40 13.87
N VAL A 134 17.26 -17.01 12.94
CA VAL A 134 16.04 -17.79 13.21
C VAL A 134 16.39 -19.28 13.15
N PRO A 135 16.06 -20.07 14.17
CA PRO A 135 16.18 -21.52 14.09
C PRO A 135 15.33 -22.10 12.96
N ASP A 136 15.79 -23.21 12.39
CA ASP A 136 15.03 -23.91 11.35
C ASP A 136 13.63 -24.29 11.86
N ARG A 137 12.63 -24.19 10.96
CA ARG A 137 11.22 -24.49 11.24
C ARG A 137 10.60 -23.62 12.34
N SER A 138 11.10 -22.41 12.55
CA SER A 138 10.50 -21.46 13.50
C SER A 138 9.09 -21.08 13.06
N VAL A 139 8.20 -21.00 14.04
CA VAL A 139 6.80 -20.59 13.84
C VAL A 139 6.53 -19.35 14.69
N PHE A 140 6.11 -18.30 14.04
CA PHE A 140 5.57 -17.11 14.71
C PHE A 140 4.14 -17.37 15.15
N THR A 141 3.78 -16.94 16.36
CA THR A 141 2.44 -17.13 16.92
C THR A 141 1.86 -15.82 17.45
N ALA A 142 0.60 -15.53 17.08
CA ALA A 142 -0.15 -14.40 17.60
C ALA A 142 -1.64 -14.78 17.71
N GLY A 143 -2.13 -15.02 18.91
CA GLY A 143 -3.45 -15.60 19.10
C GLY A 143 -3.58 -16.96 18.37
N SER A 144 -4.53 -17.08 17.44
CA SER A 144 -4.72 -18.28 16.60
C SER A 144 -3.79 -18.31 15.37
N LEU A 145 -3.16 -17.21 15.00
CA LEU A 145 -2.24 -17.15 13.86
C LEU A 145 -0.99 -17.99 14.11
N ARG A 146 -0.59 -18.78 13.12
CA ARG A 146 0.60 -19.64 13.12
C ARG A 146 1.31 -19.49 11.78
N ALA A 147 2.33 -18.63 11.68
CA ALA A 147 3.07 -18.37 10.45
C ALA A 147 4.46 -19.05 10.51
N SER A 148 4.75 -19.90 9.55
CA SER A 148 6.08 -20.52 9.42
C SER A 148 7.05 -19.50 8.84
N ILE A 149 8.09 -19.16 9.59
CA ILE A 149 9.11 -18.20 9.15
C ILE A 149 9.95 -18.84 8.04
N GLY A 150 9.89 -18.25 6.84
CA GLY A 150 10.57 -18.73 5.63
C GLY A 150 11.98 -18.13 5.43
N THR A 151 12.58 -17.51 6.45
CA THR A 151 13.91 -16.91 6.38
C THR A 151 14.79 -17.37 7.53
N GLN A 152 16.10 -17.43 7.31
CA GLN A 152 17.07 -17.77 8.35
C GLN A 152 17.47 -16.57 9.23
N TYR A 153 17.14 -15.35 8.81
CA TYR A 153 17.48 -14.13 9.51
C TYR A 153 16.29 -13.17 9.53
N LEU A 154 16.06 -12.56 10.69
CA LEU A 154 15.15 -11.44 10.85
C LEU A 154 15.97 -10.17 11.05
N GLU A 155 15.62 -9.14 10.31
CA GLU A 155 16.09 -7.78 10.55
C GLU A 155 15.30 -7.15 11.71
N ARG A 156 15.82 -6.06 12.28
CA ARG A 156 15.10 -5.30 13.33
C ARG A 156 13.69 -4.92 12.92
N ALA A 157 13.49 -4.52 11.66
CA ALA A 157 12.18 -4.20 11.11
C ALA A 157 11.22 -5.39 11.10
N ASP A 158 11.73 -6.60 10.87
CA ASP A 158 10.93 -7.82 10.95
C ASP A 158 10.50 -8.10 12.38
N ILE A 159 11.44 -8.00 13.33
CA ILE A 159 11.17 -8.18 14.77
C ILE A 159 10.12 -7.17 15.23
N LEU A 160 10.27 -5.91 14.85
CA LEU A 160 9.29 -4.85 15.15
C LEU A 160 7.90 -5.20 14.58
N THR A 161 7.83 -5.62 13.32
CA THR A 161 6.54 -5.92 12.69
C THR A 161 5.89 -7.17 13.28
N LEU A 162 6.66 -8.21 13.56
CA LEU A 162 6.15 -9.40 14.26
C LEU A 162 5.59 -9.01 15.65
N HIS A 163 6.32 -8.17 16.39
CA HIS A 163 5.87 -7.66 17.68
C HIS A 163 4.57 -6.84 17.54
N LEU A 164 4.49 -5.95 16.55
CA LEU A 164 3.27 -5.17 16.29
C LEU A 164 2.07 -6.08 15.98
N ILE A 165 2.25 -7.11 15.16
CA ILE A 165 1.19 -8.08 14.88
C ILE A 165 0.79 -8.81 16.18
N GLN A 166 1.73 -9.29 16.97
CA GLN A 166 1.47 -10.01 18.22
C GLN A 166 0.69 -9.16 19.23
N GLN A 167 1.03 -7.88 19.36
CA GLN A 167 0.40 -6.94 20.30
C GLN A 167 -1.01 -6.50 19.87
N ASN A 168 -1.24 -6.40 18.56
CA ASN A 168 -2.41 -5.71 18.01
C ASN A 168 -3.43 -6.63 17.34
N LEU A 169 -3.06 -7.87 16.95
CA LEU A 169 -3.98 -8.79 16.27
C LEU A 169 -5.25 -9.02 17.09
N GLY A 170 -6.41 -8.81 16.47
CA GLY A 170 -7.72 -8.91 17.14
C GLY A 170 -8.15 -7.66 17.93
N LYS A 171 -7.26 -6.67 18.13
CA LYS A 171 -7.56 -5.41 18.82
C LYS A 171 -7.54 -4.22 17.86
N ARG A 172 -6.57 -4.20 16.97
CA ARG A 172 -6.28 -3.13 16.03
C ARG A 172 -5.86 -3.75 14.70
N PRO A 173 -6.48 -3.41 13.56
CA PRO A 173 -6.17 -4.07 12.31
C PRO A 173 -4.74 -3.74 11.86
N VAL A 174 -4.01 -4.76 11.41
CA VAL A 174 -2.67 -4.63 10.84
C VAL A 174 -2.73 -4.90 9.35
N TYR A 175 -2.20 -3.97 8.58
CA TYR A 175 -2.17 -4.00 7.13
C TYR A 175 -0.74 -3.99 6.62
N ILE A 176 -0.53 -4.69 5.52
CA ILE A 176 0.71 -4.67 4.74
C ILE A 176 0.40 -4.02 3.40
N SER A 177 1.11 -2.95 3.05
CA SER A 177 0.99 -2.34 1.72
C SER A 177 1.38 -3.34 0.62
N ARG A 178 0.73 -3.28 -0.53
CA ARG A 178 1.15 -4.09 -1.68
C ARG A 178 2.51 -3.69 -2.23
N THR A 179 2.99 -2.49 -1.92
CA THR A 179 4.33 -2.01 -2.27
C THR A 179 5.47 -2.77 -1.59
N THR A 180 5.19 -3.49 -0.49
CA THR A 180 6.20 -4.31 0.19
C THR A 180 6.64 -5.54 -0.61
N GLY A 181 6.03 -5.81 -1.76
CA GLY A 181 6.32 -6.99 -2.56
C GLY A 181 6.16 -8.28 -1.77
N GLY A 182 7.15 -9.18 -1.85
CA GLY A 182 7.18 -10.47 -1.15
C GLY A 182 7.70 -10.41 0.29
N TRP A 183 7.85 -9.21 0.88
CA TRP A 183 8.41 -9.07 2.23
C TRP A 183 7.64 -9.87 3.29
N ALA A 184 6.31 -9.79 3.29
CA ALA A 184 5.48 -10.52 4.23
C ALA A 184 5.41 -12.04 3.93
N ASP A 185 5.63 -12.43 2.67
CA ASP A 185 5.59 -13.84 2.25
C ASP A 185 6.75 -14.62 2.88
N ARG A 186 7.96 -14.03 2.95
CA ARG A 186 9.12 -14.64 3.64
C ARG A 186 8.93 -14.81 5.14
N LEU A 187 7.99 -14.08 5.74
CA LEU A 187 7.59 -14.21 7.13
C LEU A 187 6.42 -15.20 7.33
N GLY A 188 5.96 -15.85 6.26
CA GLY A 188 4.91 -16.87 6.31
C GLY A 188 3.48 -16.35 6.39
N PHE A 189 3.25 -15.08 6.07
CA PHE A 189 1.92 -14.46 6.18
C PHE A 189 1.01 -14.66 4.97
N THR A 190 1.49 -15.20 3.86
CA THR A 190 0.69 -15.39 2.62
C THR A 190 -0.71 -15.98 2.87
N PRO A 191 -0.89 -17.05 3.68
CA PRO A 191 -2.22 -17.62 3.92
C PRO A 191 -3.17 -16.70 4.71
N TYR A 192 -2.63 -15.67 5.37
CA TYR A 192 -3.36 -14.78 6.27
C TYR A 192 -3.61 -13.39 5.67
N MET A 193 -3.16 -13.12 4.44
CA MET A 193 -3.25 -11.80 3.82
C MET A 193 -4.50 -11.64 2.98
N LEU A 194 -5.49 -10.91 3.49
CA LEU A 194 -6.71 -10.55 2.78
C LEU A 194 -6.55 -9.20 2.06
N GLY A 195 -6.56 -9.24 0.74
CA GLY A 195 -6.49 -8.05 -0.11
C GLY A 195 -7.72 -7.17 0.02
N GLN A 196 -7.50 -5.89 0.29
CA GLN A 196 -8.51 -4.84 0.38
C GLN A 196 -7.99 -3.61 -0.38
N GLY A 197 -8.20 -3.59 -1.68
CA GLY A 197 -7.60 -2.58 -2.55
C GLY A 197 -6.06 -2.63 -2.55
N MET A 198 -5.41 -1.50 -2.25
CA MET A 198 -3.95 -1.34 -2.26
C MET A 198 -3.24 -1.93 -1.05
N VAL A 199 -3.96 -2.46 -0.08
CA VAL A 199 -3.40 -3.06 1.14
C VAL A 199 -3.86 -4.50 1.31
N ARG A 200 -3.16 -5.25 2.16
CA ARG A 200 -3.50 -6.61 2.57
C ARG A 200 -3.62 -6.64 4.09
N ARG A 201 -4.79 -6.98 4.60
CA ARG A 201 -5.04 -7.12 6.04
C ARG A 201 -4.51 -8.45 6.54
N ILE A 202 -3.84 -8.47 7.68
CA ILE A 202 -3.46 -9.70 8.37
C ILE A 202 -4.67 -10.24 9.12
N MET A 203 -5.07 -11.45 8.76
CA MET A 203 -6.20 -12.17 9.36
C MET A 203 -5.70 -13.11 10.48
N PRO A 204 -6.50 -13.34 11.54
CA PRO A 204 -6.08 -14.21 12.65
C PRO A 204 -6.06 -15.69 12.29
N GLN A 205 -6.69 -16.08 11.19
CA GLN A 205 -6.74 -17.47 10.68
C GLN A 205 -6.44 -17.50 9.19
N PRO A 206 -5.96 -18.62 8.64
CA PRO A 206 -5.81 -18.78 7.21
C PRO A 206 -7.13 -18.46 6.49
N ILE A 207 -7.00 -17.82 5.33
CA ILE A 207 -8.15 -17.37 4.55
C ILE A 207 -8.64 -18.55 3.70
N GLU A 208 -9.94 -18.76 3.71
CA GLU A 208 -10.64 -19.76 2.90
C GLU A 208 -11.69 -19.07 2.03
N THR A 209 -12.14 -19.76 1.00
CA THR A 209 -13.24 -19.29 0.16
C THR A 209 -14.51 -19.11 0.99
N ALA A 210 -15.09 -17.91 0.92
CA ALA A 210 -16.33 -17.56 1.62
C ALA A 210 -17.13 -16.57 0.74
N PRO A 211 -18.40 -16.32 1.02
CA PRO A 211 -19.16 -15.30 0.32
C PRO A 211 -18.43 -13.95 0.35
N GLY A 212 -18.14 -13.39 -0.83
CA GLY A 212 -17.39 -12.14 -0.99
C GLY A 212 -15.87 -12.24 -0.83
N ILE A 213 -15.31 -13.42 -0.52
CA ILE A 213 -13.85 -13.67 -0.44
C ILE A 213 -13.45 -14.62 -1.56
N VAL A 214 -12.61 -14.12 -2.47
CA VAL A 214 -12.20 -14.87 -3.68
C VAL A 214 -10.68 -14.85 -3.81
N ASN A 215 -10.11 -15.97 -4.25
CA ASN A 215 -8.69 -16.03 -4.61
C ASN A 215 -8.52 -15.68 -6.09
N LEU A 216 -7.93 -14.52 -6.36
CA LEU A 216 -7.63 -14.06 -7.71
C LEU A 216 -6.16 -14.33 -8.02
N ARG A 217 -5.89 -14.91 -9.20
CA ARG A 217 -4.55 -15.36 -9.61
C ARG A 217 -3.46 -14.27 -9.44
N SER A 218 -3.78 -13.02 -9.78
CA SER A 218 -2.83 -11.90 -9.75
C SER A 218 -2.80 -11.14 -8.42
N LEU A 219 -3.86 -11.23 -7.59
CA LEU A 219 -4.05 -10.41 -6.40
C LEU A 219 -4.04 -11.21 -5.09
N GLY A 220 -4.11 -12.55 -5.17
CA GLY A 220 -4.29 -13.44 -4.01
C GLY A 220 -5.72 -13.39 -3.47
N TRP A 221 -5.91 -13.66 -2.19
CA TRP A 221 -7.22 -13.54 -1.53
C TRP A 221 -7.68 -12.10 -1.48
N VAL A 222 -8.91 -11.84 -1.90
CA VAL A 222 -9.49 -10.49 -2.03
C VAL A 222 -10.88 -10.46 -1.40
N ASP A 223 -11.11 -9.46 -0.57
CA ASP A 223 -12.43 -9.01 -0.14
C ASP A 223 -13.06 -8.20 -1.28
N ILE A 224 -13.98 -8.84 -2.00
CA ILE A 224 -14.55 -8.28 -3.23
C ILE A 224 -15.38 -7.04 -2.93
N GLY A 225 -16.28 -7.10 -1.94
CA GLY A 225 -17.18 -5.98 -1.65
C GLY A 225 -16.43 -4.72 -1.23
N ARG A 226 -15.42 -4.88 -0.36
CA ARG A 226 -14.58 -3.78 0.07
C ARG A 226 -13.69 -3.25 -1.05
N THR A 227 -13.08 -4.14 -1.84
CA THR A 227 -12.23 -3.76 -2.96
C THR A 227 -13.04 -3.04 -4.04
N ASP A 228 -14.25 -3.52 -4.37
CA ASP A 228 -15.17 -2.85 -5.30
C ASP A 228 -15.46 -1.41 -4.88
N THR A 229 -15.84 -1.21 -3.62
CA THR A 229 -16.12 0.13 -3.10
C THR A 229 -14.88 1.04 -3.18
N LEU A 230 -13.70 0.51 -2.82
CA LEU A 230 -12.45 1.27 -2.89
C LEU A 230 -12.13 1.68 -4.32
N LEU A 231 -12.17 0.75 -5.28
CA LEU A 231 -11.78 1.00 -6.67
C LEU A 231 -12.71 1.99 -7.38
N PHE A 232 -14.03 1.90 -7.15
CA PHE A 232 -15.02 2.63 -7.95
C PHE A 232 -15.68 3.81 -7.25
N GLN A 233 -15.51 3.95 -5.92
CA GLN A 233 -16.15 5.04 -5.18
C GLN A 233 -15.17 5.90 -4.37
N VAL A 234 -13.93 5.43 -4.16
CA VAL A 234 -12.97 6.09 -3.25
C VAL A 234 -11.68 6.50 -3.94
N TYR A 235 -11.10 5.62 -4.75
CA TYR A 235 -9.80 5.85 -5.36
C TYR A 235 -9.81 6.94 -6.42
N GLN A 236 -8.65 7.58 -6.59
CA GLN A 236 -8.38 8.66 -7.53
C GLN A 236 -7.36 8.20 -8.60
N PRO A 237 -7.71 7.22 -9.45
CA PRO A 237 -6.76 6.60 -10.39
C PRO A 237 -6.41 7.48 -11.58
N GLU A 238 -7.10 8.60 -11.80
CA GLU A 238 -6.94 9.43 -13.00
C GLU A 238 -5.53 10.02 -13.11
N SER A 239 -4.87 10.33 -11.99
CA SER A 239 -3.48 10.77 -12.01
C SER A 239 -2.53 9.68 -12.45
N ALA A 240 -2.81 8.39 -12.12
CA ALA A 240 -2.03 7.25 -12.60
C ALA A 240 -2.25 6.99 -14.10
N ALA A 241 -3.48 7.12 -14.58
CA ALA A 241 -3.86 6.91 -15.97
C ALA A 241 -3.55 8.11 -16.89
N ARG A 242 -3.07 9.24 -16.32
CA ARG A 242 -2.74 10.44 -17.08
C ARG A 242 -1.60 10.21 -18.06
N GLU A 243 -1.75 10.73 -19.30
CA GLU A 243 -0.68 10.69 -20.30
C GLU A 243 0.52 11.57 -19.87
N ARG A 244 1.72 11.04 -20.07
CA ARG A 244 2.98 11.70 -19.72
C ARG A 244 4.01 11.62 -20.86
N PRO A 245 4.99 12.55 -20.93
CA PRO A 245 6.07 12.48 -21.91
C PRO A 245 6.87 11.16 -21.78
N ARG A 246 7.40 10.68 -22.90
CA ARG A 246 8.34 9.54 -22.90
C ARG A 246 9.53 9.86 -22.00
N GLY A 247 9.98 8.89 -21.19
CA GLY A 247 11.09 9.05 -20.26
C GLY A 247 10.74 9.81 -18.98
N TRP A 248 9.47 10.15 -18.76
CA TRP A 248 9.01 10.76 -17.51
C TRP A 248 9.08 9.81 -16.30
N PRO A 249 8.63 8.53 -16.40
CA PRO A 249 8.63 7.68 -15.21
C PRO A 249 10.05 7.32 -14.80
N ASP A 250 10.35 7.59 -13.56
CA ASP A 250 11.49 7.04 -12.84
C ASP A 250 11.10 5.68 -12.19
N PRO A 251 12.05 4.87 -11.72
CA PRO A 251 11.73 3.56 -11.13
C PRO A 251 10.71 3.62 -9.97
N PRO A 252 10.75 4.60 -9.05
CA PRO A 252 9.73 4.77 -8.02
C PRO A 252 8.33 5.00 -8.58
N SER A 253 8.19 5.95 -9.49
CA SER A 253 6.91 6.26 -10.15
C SER A 253 6.39 5.07 -10.94
N GLU A 254 7.26 4.32 -11.60
CA GLU A 254 6.90 3.11 -12.35
C GLU A 254 6.32 2.01 -11.45
N GLY A 255 6.86 1.83 -10.26
CA GLY A 255 6.33 0.89 -9.26
C GLY A 255 4.89 1.24 -8.85
N ILE A 256 4.59 2.53 -8.67
CA ILE A 256 3.24 3.01 -8.37
C ILE A 256 2.29 2.76 -9.55
N LEU A 257 2.68 3.14 -10.76
CA LEU A 257 1.89 2.92 -11.98
C LEU A 257 1.59 1.43 -12.18
N SER A 258 2.59 0.58 -12.01
CA SER A 258 2.45 -0.87 -12.14
C SER A 258 1.48 -1.46 -11.12
N LEU A 259 1.45 -0.92 -9.90
CA LEU A 259 0.51 -1.34 -8.86
C LEU A 259 -0.95 -1.00 -9.24
N TYR A 260 -1.20 0.22 -9.73
CA TYR A 260 -2.54 0.58 -10.24
C TYR A 260 -2.95 -0.33 -11.40
N ALA A 261 -2.09 -0.49 -12.40
CA ALA A 261 -2.38 -1.34 -13.55
C ALA A 261 -2.69 -2.79 -13.13
N LEU A 262 -1.87 -3.38 -12.25
CA LEU A 262 -2.08 -4.73 -11.72
C LEU A 262 -3.40 -4.87 -10.97
N LEU A 263 -3.72 -3.90 -10.10
CA LEU A 263 -4.91 -3.95 -9.28
C LEU A 263 -6.19 -3.87 -10.13
N TYR A 264 -6.26 -2.90 -11.04
CA TYR A 264 -7.41 -2.73 -11.92
C TYR A 264 -7.54 -3.86 -12.94
N ALA A 265 -6.44 -4.33 -13.54
CA ALA A 265 -6.46 -5.48 -14.44
C ALA A 265 -6.89 -6.77 -13.76
N GLY A 266 -6.38 -7.04 -12.55
CA GLY A 266 -6.76 -8.22 -11.76
C GLY A 266 -8.24 -8.18 -11.36
N TYR A 267 -8.78 -7.01 -11.05
CA TYR A 267 -10.19 -6.85 -10.74
C TYR A 267 -11.08 -6.92 -11.99
N ALA A 268 -10.64 -6.36 -13.13
CA ALA A 268 -11.32 -6.51 -14.42
C ALA A 268 -11.44 -7.98 -14.84
N GLN A 269 -10.39 -8.79 -14.62
CA GLN A 269 -10.46 -10.23 -14.86
C GLN A 269 -11.55 -10.91 -14.02
N TYR A 270 -11.70 -10.54 -12.75
CA TYR A 270 -12.79 -11.04 -11.90
C TYR A 270 -14.16 -10.64 -12.46
N LEU A 271 -14.37 -9.36 -12.80
CA LEU A 271 -15.62 -8.87 -13.37
C LEU A 271 -15.98 -9.54 -14.69
N SER A 272 -14.99 -9.83 -15.54
CA SER A 272 -15.18 -10.57 -16.80
C SER A 272 -15.68 -11.98 -16.55
N LEU A 273 -15.14 -12.68 -15.53
CA LEU A 273 -15.63 -14.01 -15.16
C LEU A 273 -17.06 -13.97 -14.65
N GLN A 274 -17.44 -12.95 -13.83
CA GLN A 274 -18.80 -12.76 -13.40
C GLN A 274 -19.76 -12.53 -14.58
N ALA A 275 -19.40 -11.60 -15.48
CA ALA A 275 -20.20 -11.28 -16.65
C ALA A 275 -20.43 -12.50 -17.57
N THR A 276 -19.48 -13.43 -17.67
CA THR A 276 -19.64 -14.66 -18.46
C THR A 276 -20.46 -15.74 -17.73
N THR A 277 -20.37 -15.80 -16.43
CA THR A 277 -21.13 -16.78 -15.62
C THR A 277 -22.62 -16.43 -15.56
N ASP A 278 -22.95 -15.14 -15.49
CA ASP A 278 -24.33 -14.63 -15.48
C ASP A 278 -24.94 -14.53 -16.89
N SER A 279 -24.22 -15.00 -17.94
CA SER A 279 -24.66 -14.88 -19.35
C SER A 279 -25.98 -15.58 -19.68
N THR A 280 -26.48 -16.47 -18.82
CA THR A 280 -27.82 -17.06 -18.94
C THR A 280 -28.95 -16.07 -18.62
N LEU A 281 -28.65 -14.94 -17.93
CA LEU A 281 -29.60 -13.87 -17.54
C LEU A 281 -29.24 -12.50 -18.15
N GLY A 282 -28.12 -12.40 -18.90
CA GLY A 282 -27.56 -11.13 -19.33
C GLY A 282 -26.74 -10.48 -18.20
N ALA A 283 -25.45 -10.18 -18.46
CA ALA A 283 -24.62 -9.50 -17.47
C ALA A 283 -25.29 -8.17 -17.07
N ASP A 284 -25.33 -7.91 -15.77
CA ASP A 284 -25.83 -6.65 -15.24
C ASP A 284 -25.06 -5.46 -15.84
N SER A 285 -25.80 -4.43 -16.26
CA SER A 285 -25.24 -3.24 -16.90
C SER A 285 -24.18 -2.54 -16.01
N LEU A 286 -24.34 -2.61 -14.69
CA LEU A 286 -23.38 -2.07 -13.73
C LEU A 286 -22.05 -2.85 -13.74
N THR A 287 -22.12 -4.18 -13.79
CA THR A 287 -20.92 -5.04 -13.89
C THR A 287 -20.16 -4.77 -15.17
N LEU A 288 -20.85 -4.62 -16.30
CA LEU A 288 -20.22 -4.27 -17.59
C LEU A 288 -19.57 -2.87 -17.55
N ALA A 289 -20.24 -1.89 -16.97
CA ALA A 289 -19.69 -0.54 -16.82
C ALA A 289 -18.42 -0.53 -15.96
N LYS A 290 -18.41 -1.24 -14.83
CA LYS A 290 -17.25 -1.39 -13.98
C LYS A 290 -16.11 -2.14 -14.68
N LEU A 291 -16.42 -3.19 -15.43
CA LEU A 291 -15.44 -3.93 -16.24
C LEU A 291 -14.76 -3.01 -17.24
N GLN A 292 -15.54 -2.22 -17.99
CA GLN A 292 -15.01 -1.28 -18.96
C GLN A 292 -14.13 -0.22 -18.29
N GLN A 293 -14.59 0.38 -17.18
CA GLN A 293 -13.83 1.36 -16.41
C GLN A 293 -12.51 0.78 -15.88
N ALA A 294 -12.55 -0.41 -15.27
CA ALA A 294 -11.35 -1.05 -14.75
C ALA A 294 -10.35 -1.39 -15.84
N THR A 295 -10.82 -1.86 -17.00
CA THR A 295 -9.98 -2.15 -18.17
C THR A 295 -9.34 -0.87 -18.70
N ASP A 296 -10.10 0.21 -18.89
CA ASP A 296 -9.58 1.49 -19.37
C ASP A 296 -8.48 2.05 -18.43
N ILE A 297 -8.73 2.07 -17.11
CA ILE A 297 -7.74 2.53 -16.14
C ILE A 297 -6.48 1.66 -16.19
N ALA A 298 -6.63 0.33 -16.23
CA ALA A 298 -5.50 -0.59 -16.29
C ALA A 298 -4.66 -0.36 -17.54
N GLU A 299 -5.28 -0.27 -18.70
CA GLU A 299 -4.60 -0.08 -19.98
C GLU A 299 -3.91 1.28 -20.06
N ARG A 300 -4.62 2.36 -19.75
CA ARG A 300 -4.06 3.73 -19.75
C ARG A 300 -2.88 3.84 -18.78
N THR A 301 -3.01 3.27 -17.59
CA THR A 301 -1.92 3.28 -16.60
C THR A 301 -0.74 2.44 -17.05
N PHE A 302 -0.96 1.24 -17.61
CA PHE A 302 0.09 0.40 -18.14
C PHE A 302 0.85 1.08 -19.28
N GLN A 303 0.16 1.81 -20.14
CA GLN A 303 0.77 2.61 -21.23
C GLN A 303 1.73 3.70 -20.72
N GLN A 304 1.62 4.10 -19.44
CA GLN A 304 2.55 5.05 -18.82
C GLN A 304 3.83 4.38 -18.29
N THR A 305 3.88 3.06 -18.19
CA THR A 305 5.06 2.32 -17.71
C THR A 305 6.15 2.22 -18.78
N SER A 306 7.40 2.06 -18.35
CA SER A 306 8.54 1.88 -19.26
C SER A 306 8.46 0.56 -20.03
N ALA A 307 7.77 -0.46 -19.48
CA ALA A 307 7.56 -1.74 -20.13
C ALA A 307 6.76 -1.62 -21.42
N PHE A 308 5.79 -0.71 -21.47
CA PHE A 308 5.00 -0.46 -22.70
C PHE A 308 5.72 0.46 -23.69
N ARG A 309 6.52 1.41 -23.17
CA ARG A 309 7.12 2.49 -23.99
C ARG A 309 8.50 2.16 -24.57
N ARG A 310 8.99 0.93 -24.36
CA ARG A 310 10.16 0.40 -25.02
C ARG A 310 9.77 -0.09 -26.41
#